data_c6192524bb6d7cb0f08092bd26d861c0
#
_entry.id   c6192524bb6d7cb0f08092bd26d861c0
#
_cell.length_a   1.000
_cell.length_b   1.000
_cell.length_c   1.000
_cell.angle_alpha   90.00
_cell.angle_beta   90.00
_cell.angle_gamma   90.00
#
_symmetry.space_group_name_H-M   'P 1'
#
loop_
_entity.id
_entity.type
_entity.pdbx_description
1 polymer ?
#
loop_
_entity_poly.entity_id
_entity_poly.type
_entity_poly.pdbx_seq_one_letter_code
_entity_poly.pdbx_strand_id
1 'polypeptide(L)'
;MHNLSMIKVYGIPNCDTVKKARAWLTERGLDHTFHDFKKQGVPPAELEAWIGSVGLELLVNRKGNTWRQLPPETQSALGQAQTARALLIEHASVIKRPVVQWPQGAITVGFDPAAWAGLR
;
A
#
# COMPACT_ATOMS: atom_id res chain seq x y z
N MET A 1 -10.37 12.96 21.42
CA MET A 1 -10.03 12.47 21.09
C MET A 1 -9.37 11.96 20.58
N HIS A 2 -9.30 11.90 20.16
CA HIS A 2 -8.76 11.38 19.72
C HIS A 2 -8.07 10.97 19.00
N ASN A 3 -7.42 10.49 19.45
CA ASN A 3 -6.68 10.25 18.57
C ASN A 3 -6.59 9.29 17.63
N LEU A 4 -6.98 9.23 17.20
CA LEU A 4 -7.45 8.67 15.97
C LEU A 4 -6.52 8.91 14.82
N SER A 5 -5.54 9.72 15.03
CA SER A 5 -4.71 10.28 13.98
C SER A 5 -3.44 9.50 13.77
N MET A 6 -3.48 8.22 14.02
CA MET A 6 -2.34 7.35 13.82
C MET A 6 -2.10 7.13 12.33
N ILE A 7 -0.84 7.24 11.92
CA ILE A 7 -0.44 6.89 10.56
C ILE A 7 -0.45 5.37 10.45
N LYS A 8 -1.05 4.84 9.39
CA LYS A 8 -1.12 3.39 9.16
C LYS A 8 -0.32 3.04 7.91
N VAL A 9 0.69 2.20 8.09
CA VAL A 9 1.57 1.76 7.00
C VAL A 9 1.26 0.30 6.67
N TYR A 10 1.03 0.03 5.40
CA TYR A 10 0.71 -1.32 4.92
C TYR A 10 1.81 -1.79 3.98
N GLY A 11 2.28 -2.99 4.18
CA GLY A 11 3.31 -3.52 3.31
C GLY A 11 3.84 -4.87 3.76
N ILE A 12 5.07 -5.14 3.36
CA ILE A 12 5.79 -6.38 3.69
C ILE A 12 7.06 -5.96 4.42
N PRO A 13 7.39 -6.56 5.59
CA PRO A 13 8.54 -6.11 6.36
C PRO A 13 9.87 -6.29 5.63
N ASN A 14 9.99 -7.31 4.80
CA ASN A 14 11.23 -7.56 4.07
C ASN A 14 11.22 -6.84 2.71
N CYS A 15 11.13 -5.52 2.76
CA CYS A 15 11.10 -4.66 1.57
C CYS A 15 11.90 -3.41 1.90
N ASP A 16 12.93 -3.11 1.10
CA ASP A 16 13.80 -1.97 1.38
C ASP A 16 13.05 -0.66 1.44
N THR A 17 12.11 -0.45 0.51
CA THR A 17 11.31 0.77 0.49
C THR A 17 10.47 0.91 1.76
N VAL A 18 9.87 -0.19 2.22
CA VAL A 18 9.09 -0.18 3.45
C VAL A 18 9.97 0.12 4.65
N LYS A 19 11.16 -0.48 4.70
CA LYS A 19 12.10 -0.22 5.79
C LYS A 19 12.51 1.24 5.85
N LYS A 20 12.82 1.82 4.69
CA LYS A 20 13.19 3.25 4.60
C LYS A 20 12.03 4.15 5.02
N ALA A 21 10.83 3.81 4.60
CA ALA A 21 9.64 4.60 4.94
C ALA A 21 9.39 4.61 6.44
N ARG A 22 9.47 3.43 7.05
CA ARG A 22 9.24 3.32 8.50
C ARG A 22 10.33 4.03 9.30
N ALA A 23 11.58 3.92 8.84
CA ALA A 23 12.69 4.63 9.48
C ALA A 23 12.49 6.14 9.41
N TRP A 24 12.04 6.64 8.27
CA TRP A 24 11.75 8.06 8.09
C TRP A 24 10.72 8.56 9.11
N LEU A 25 9.64 7.79 9.30
CA LEU A 25 8.60 8.14 10.27
C LEU A 25 9.15 8.12 11.70
N THR A 26 9.88 7.07 12.04
CA THR A 26 10.44 6.91 13.38
C THR A 26 11.42 8.03 13.71
N GLU A 27 12.29 8.38 12.78
CA GLU A 27 13.29 9.44 12.97
C GLU A 27 12.66 10.80 13.22
N ARG A 28 11.45 11.01 12.72
CA ARG A 28 10.72 12.27 12.91
C ARG A 28 9.77 12.24 14.08
N GLY A 29 9.80 11.16 14.87
CA GLY A 29 8.92 11.03 16.03
C GLY A 29 7.46 10.85 15.67
N LEU A 30 7.18 10.34 14.49
CA LEU A 30 5.81 10.14 14.03
C LEU A 30 5.36 8.71 14.32
N ASP A 31 4.48 8.58 15.27
CA ASP A 31 3.93 7.26 15.62
C ASP A 31 3.14 6.69 14.46
N HIS A 32 3.31 5.40 14.25
CA HIS A 32 2.58 4.71 13.17
C HIS A 32 2.39 3.25 13.52
N THR A 33 1.38 2.64 12.93
CA THR A 33 1.16 1.20 13.00
C THR A 33 1.62 0.58 11.69
N PHE A 34 2.02 -0.67 11.75
CA PHE A 34 2.42 -1.41 10.56
C PHE A 34 1.54 -2.65 10.38
N HIS A 35 0.92 -2.74 9.21
CA HIS A 35 0.11 -3.90 8.83
C HIS A 35 0.91 -4.75 7.85
N ASP A 36 1.25 -5.96 8.25
CA ASP A 36 2.06 -6.89 7.48
C ASP A 36 1.17 -7.75 6.60
N PHE A 37 1.24 -7.55 5.29
CA PHE A 37 0.42 -8.30 4.33
C PHE A 37 0.65 -9.81 4.43
N LYS A 38 1.85 -10.24 4.78
CA LYS A 38 2.14 -11.67 4.86
C LYS A 38 1.49 -12.34 6.06
N LYS A 39 1.40 -11.62 7.16
CA LYS A 39 0.81 -12.16 8.39
C LYS A 39 -0.69 -11.95 8.46
N GLN A 40 -1.16 -10.80 8.01
CA GLN A 40 -2.54 -10.37 8.22
C GLN A 40 -3.35 -10.33 6.93
N GLY A 41 -2.70 -10.51 5.78
CA GLY A 41 -3.36 -10.43 4.48
C GLY A 41 -3.65 -9.01 4.08
N VAL A 42 -4.27 -8.87 2.92
CA VAL A 42 -4.69 -7.57 2.39
C VAL A 42 -6.11 -7.30 2.89
N PRO A 43 -6.35 -6.22 3.64
CA PRO A 43 -7.68 -5.95 4.17
C PRO A 43 -8.61 -5.48 3.05
N PRO A 44 -9.70 -6.22 2.77
CA PRO A 44 -10.55 -5.91 1.60
C PRO A 44 -11.19 -4.55 1.64
N ALA A 45 -11.66 -4.09 2.79
CA ALA A 45 -12.32 -2.80 2.89
C ALA A 45 -11.34 -1.65 2.64
N GLU A 46 -10.14 -1.74 3.19
CA GLU A 46 -9.11 -0.74 2.96
C GLU A 46 -8.64 -0.76 1.52
N LEU A 47 -8.49 -1.96 0.93
CA LEU A 47 -8.12 -2.08 -0.48
C LEU A 47 -9.11 -1.33 -1.37
N GLU A 48 -10.38 -1.45 -1.10
CA GLU A 48 -11.42 -0.73 -1.83
C GLU A 48 -11.21 0.78 -1.76
N ALA A 49 -10.91 1.27 -0.56
CA ALA A 49 -10.63 2.69 -0.35
C ALA A 49 -9.38 3.13 -1.12
N TRP A 50 -8.35 2.30 -1.13
CA TRP A 50 -7.12 2.62 -1.86
C TRP A 50 -7.38 2.71 -3.36
N ILE A 51 -8.11 1.75 -3.92
CA ILE A 51 -8.45 1.76 -5.34
C ILE A 51 -9.24 3.01 -5.69
N GLY A 52 -10.21 3.36 -4.85
CA GLY A 52 -11.04 4.56 -5.09
C GLY A 52 -10.26 5.86 -4.97
N SER A 53 -9.24 5.89 -4.12
CA SER A 53 -8.48 7.11 -3.86
C SER A 53 -7.36 7.33 -4.87
N VAL A 54 -6.56 6.30 -5.15
CA VAL A 54 -5.35 6.48 -5.99
C VAL A 54 -5.45 5.80 -7.36
N GLY A 55 -6.39 4.87 -7.52
CA GLY A 55 -6.55 4.14 -8.78
C GLY A 55 -5.64 2.94 -8.90
N LEU A 56 -6.04 1.99 -9.74
CA LEU A 56 -5.30 0.75 -9.93
C LEU A 56 -3.93 0.97 -10.57
N GLU A 57 -3.80 1.94 -11.46
CA GLU A 57 -2.53 2.16 -12.15
C GLU A 57 -1.41 2.52 -11.19
N LEU A 58 -1.73 3.36 -10.18
CA LEU A 58 -0.74 3.74 -9.19
C LEU A 58 -0.51 2.64 -8.17
N LEU A 59 -1.56 1.90 -7.84
CA LEU A 59 -1.53 0.90 -6.77
C LEU A 59 -0.78 -0.37 -7.17
N VAL A 60 -0.79 -0.73 -8.46
CA VAL A 60 -0.21 -1.98 -8.94
C VAL A 60 1.22 -1.77 -9.39
N ASN A 61 2.13 -2.58 -8.86
CA ASN A 61 3.54 -2.53 -9.25
C ASN A 61 3.78 -3.43 -10.46
N ARG A 62 3.62 -2.89 -11.67
CA ARG A 62 3.80 -3.64 -12.91
C ARG A 62 5.26 -3.87 -13.27
N LYS A 63 6.18 -3.21 -12.57
CA LYS A 63 7.61 -3.38 -12.78
C LYS A 63 8.21 -4.47 -11.90
N GLY A 64 7.44 -4.99 -10.94
CA GLY A 64 7.93 -6.00 -10.02
C GLY A 64 7.92 -7.39 -10.64
N ASN A 65 8.74 -8.28 -10.08
CA ASN A 65 8.87 -9.64 -10.57
C ASN A 65 7.56 -10.43 -10.44
N THR A 66 6.84 -10.22 -9.35
CA THR A 66 5.58 -10.94 -9.13
C THR A 66 4.59 -10.67 -10.26
N TRP A 67 4.42 -9.39 -10.61
CA TRP A 67 3.53 -9.03 -11.71
C TRP A 67 3.96 -9.65 -13.02
N ARG A 68 5.26 -9.55 -13.33
CA ARG A 68 5.78 -10.05 -14.61
C ARG A 68 5.63 -11.55 -14.78
N GLN A 69 5.62 -12.29 -13.67
CA GLN A 69 5.51 -13.74 -13.68
C GLN A 69 4.07 -14.23 -13.74
N LEU A 70 3.09 -13.34 -13.56
CA LEU A 70 1.69 -13.72 -13.65
C LEU A 70 1.32 -14.02 -15.10
N PRO A 71 0.53 -15.07 -15.35
CA PRO A 71 0.05 -15.35 -16.71
C PRO A 71 -0.75 -14.18 -17.27
N PRO A 72 -0.74 -13.98 -18.59
CA PRO A 72 -1.50 -12.87 -19.20
C PRO A 72 -2.97 -12.87 -18.84
N GLU A 73 -3.61 -14.02 -18.75
CA GLU A 73 -5.01 -14.09 -18.36
C GLU A 73 -5.22 -13.63 -16.91
N THR A 74 -4.25 -13.86 -16.04
CA THR A 74 -4.31 -13.36 -14.66
C THR A 74 -4.11 -11.86 -14.63
N GLN A 75 -3.15 -11.35 -15.41
CA GLN A 75 -2.91 -9.91 -15.51
C GLN A 75 -4.14 -9.17 -16.03
N SER A 76 -4.87 -9.78 -16.94
CA SER A 76 -6.07 -9.16 -17.51
C SER A 76 -7.19 -8.96 -16.47
N ALA A 77 -7.09 -9.61 -15.33
CA ALA A 77 -8.06 -9.42 -14.24
C ALA A 77 -8.13 -7.98 -13.77
N LEU A 78 -7.10 -7.16 -14.00
CA LEU A 78 -7.14 -5.74 -13.66
C LEU A 78 -8.16 -4.95 -14.48
N GLY A 79 -8.69 -5.52 -15.55
CA GLY A 79 -9.66 -4.83 -16.40
C GLY A 79 -11.01 -4.59 -15.75
N GLN A 80 -11.32 -5.29 -14.67
CA GLN A 80 -12.59 -5.12 -13.94
C GLN A 80 -12.30 -5.00 -12.45
N ALA A 81 -13.07 -4.13 -11.77
CA ALA A 81 -12.83 -3.83 -10.37
C ALA A 81 -12.92 -5.07 -9.48
N GLN A 82 -13.90 -5.92 -9.72
CA GLN A 82 -14.12 -7.10 -8.89
C GLN A 82 -12.98 -8.10 -8.99
N THR A 83 -12.53 -8.39 -10.22
CA THR A 83 -11.43 -9.32 -10.43
C THR A 83 -10.10 -8.71 -10.03
N ALA A 84 -9.96 -7.40 -10.17
CA ALA A 84 -8.75 -6.69 -9.71
C ALA A 84 -8.58 -6.83 -8.21
N ARG A 85 -9.67 -6.65 -7.43
CA ARG A 85 -9.61 -6.81 -5.97
C ARG A 85 -9.17 -8.22 -5.60
N ALA A 86 -9.76 -9.22 -6.23
CA ALA A 86 -9.42 -10.61 -5.96
C ALA A 86 -7.95 -10.89 -6.25
N LEU A 87 -7.44 -10.36 -7.36
CA LEU A 87 -6.04 -10.53 -7.73
C LEU A 87 -5.11 -9.91 -6.70
N LEU A 88 -5.41 -8.70 -6.25
CA LEU A 88 -4.54 -8.02 -5.29
C LEU A 88 -4.58 -8.66 -3.92
N ILE A 89 -5.71 -9.22 -3.50
CA ILE A 89 -5.81 -9.95 -2.25
C ILE A 89 -4.98 -11.24 -2.33
N GLU A 90 -5.07 -11.95 -3.44
CA GLU A 90 -4.34 -13.20 -3.61
C GLU A 90 -2.84 -12.97 -3.79
N HIS A 91 -2.47 -11.90 -4.48
CA HIS A 91 -1.08 -11.59 -4.81
C HIS A 91 -0.66 -10.26 -4.22
N ALA A 92 -0.56 -10.21 -2.88
CA ALA A 92 -0.23 -8.97 -2.18
C ALA A 92 1.07 -8.33 -2.66
N SER A 93 2.03 -9.14 -3.13
CA SER A 93 3.31 -8.62 -3.63
C SER A 93 3.17 -7.75 -4.87
N VAL A 94 2.03 -7.80 -5.55
CA VAL A 94 1.76 -6.97 -6.71
C VAL A 94 1.38 -5.54 -6.31
N ILE A 95 0.94 -5.34 -5.06
CA ILE A 95 0.60 -4.01 -4.57
C ILE A 95 1.90 -3.23 -4.34
N LYS A 96 1.95 -2.02 -4.89
CA LYS A 96 3.10 -1.12 -4.68
C LYS A 96 3.15 -0.72 -3.21
N ARG A 97 4.32 -0.83 -2.60
CA ARG A 97 4.50 -0.65 -1.14
C ARG A 97 5.41 0.51 -0.83
N PRO A 98 5.23 1.15 0.32
CA PRO A 98 4.11 0.96 1.25
C PRO A 98 2.86 1.70 0.78
N VAL A 99 1.70 1.23 1.21
CA VAL A 99 0.47 2.02 1.15
C VAL A 99 0.32 2.68 2.52
N VAL A 100 0.09 3.98 2.55
CA VAL A 100 0.02 4.71 3.81
C VAL A 100 -1.28 5.47 3.90
N GLN A 101 -1.96 5.32 5.03
CA GLN A 101 -3.15 6.09 5.36
C GLN A 101 -2.74 7.16 6.37
N TRP A 102 -2.91 8.42 6.00
CA TRP A 102 -2.51 9.56 6.79
C TRP A 102 -3.66 10.05 7.66
N PRO A 103 -3.37 10.71 8.79
CA PRO A 103 -4.43 11.12 9.72
C PRO A 103 -5.53 11.97 9.12
N GLN A 104 -5.22 12.81 8.13
CA GLN A 104 -6.22 13.68 7.51
C GLN A 104 -7.07 12.95 6.47
N GLY A 105 -6.78 11.68 6.19
CA GLY A 105 -7.52 10.90 5.23
C GLY A 105 -6.81 10.67 3.91
N ALA A 106 -5.67 11.31 3.67
CA ALA A 106 -4.89 11.08 2.46
C ALA A 106 -4.36 9.65 2.42
N ILE A 107 -4.27 9.10 1.21
CA ILE A 107 -3.69 7.78 0.97
C ILE A 107 -2.55 7.96 -0.02
N THR A 108 -1.38 7.44 0.31
CA THR A 108 -0.23 7.50 -0.60
C THR A 108 0.30 6.10 -0.88
N VAL A 109 0.97 5.94 -2.03
CA VAL A 109 1.54 4.68 -2.46
C VAL A 109 3.00 4.93 -2.82
N GLY A 110 3.88 4.10 -2.27
CA GLY A 110 5.31 4.30 -2.40
C GLY A 110 5.86 5.25 -1.35
N PHE A 111 7.17 5.48 -1.38
CA PHE A 111 7.84 6.34 -0.41
C PHE A 111 8.39 7.57 -1.12
N ASP A 112 7.89 8.74 -0.72
CA ASP A 112 8.32 10.03 -1.24
C ASP A 112 8.48 11.00 -0.07
N PRO A 113 9.68 11.11 0.48
CA PRO A 113 9.89 11.95 1.68
C PRO A 113 9.48 13.40 1.49
N ALA A 114 9.68 13.96 0.30
CA ALA A 114 9.31 15.35 0.04
C ALA A 114 7.81 15.55 0.14
N ALA A 115 7.03 14.66 -0.47
CA ALA A 115 5.58 14.72 -0.40
C ALA A 115 5.09 14.45 1.04
N TRP A 116 5.72 13.48 1.71
CA TRP A 116 5.33 13.10 3.06
C TRP A 116 5.53 14.21 4.08
N ALA A 117 6.53 15.05 3.87
CA ALA A 117 6.79 16.17 4.78
C ALA A 117 5.59 17.11 4.90
N GLY A 118 4.79 17.22 3.84
CA GLY A 118 3.58 18.06 3.87
C GLY A 118 2.35 17.36 4.40
N LEU A 119 2.42 16.06 4.67
CA LEU A 119 1.25 15.28 5.07
C LEU A 119 1.17 14.99 6.57
N ARG A 120 2.26 15.18 7.29
CA ARG A 120 2.32 14.87 8.70
C ARG A 120 1.83 16.01 9.59
#